data_de154b0032af5aa91d738b4519fa5814
#
_entry.id   de154b0032af5aa91d738b4519fa5814
#
_cell.length_a   1.000
_cell.length_b   1.000
_cell.length_c   1.000
_cell.angle_alpha   90.00
_cell.angle_beta   90.00
_cell.angle_gamma   90.00
#
_symmetry.space_group_name_H-M   'P 1'
#
loop_
_entity.id
_entity.type
_entity.pdbx_description
1 polymer ?
#
loop_
_entity_poly.entity_id
_entity_poly.type
_entity_poly.pdbx_seq_one_letter_code
_entity_poly.pdbx_strand_id
1 'polypeptide(L)'
;MTQIRTMTEQDVPAVSLLLGQSWRYTYSPILGAETTARLSDEKHAPERLAAELRDDSKMSFVAKRADGSLAGYAMAAMDDKGEVMLERLHIDKGEYGTGLAADLLLAVLAAHAGIPSIALEVIEGNDRAIAFYRKHGFEVVERREAAHGVEGRASLIMRRLLPMA
;
A
#
# COMPACT_ATOMS: atom_id res chain seq x y z
N MET A 1 9.10 16.72 10.68
CA MET A 1 10.01 15.59 10.39
C MET A 1 9.30 14.28 10.68
N THR A 2 9.33 13.35 9.75
CA THR A 2 8.71 12.05 9.93
C THR A 2 9.76 10.98 10.17
N GLN A 3 9.38 9.95 10.93
CA GLN A 3 10.21 8.79 11.18
C GLN A 3 9.50 7.55 10.65
N ILE A 4 10.19 6.77 9.83
CA ILE A 4 9.67 5.49 9.32
C ILE A 4 10.22 4.36 10.20
N ARG A 5 9.33 3.51 10.67
CA ARG A 5 9.67 2.32 11.47
C ARG A 5 8.69 1.19 11.20
N THR A 6 9.00 0.00 11.68
CA THR A 6 8.05 -1.12 11.63
C THR A 6 6.82 -0.80 12.49
N MET A 7 5.66 -1.23 12.01
CA MET A 7 4.38 -1.06 12.69
C MET A 7 4.28 -1.97 13.93
N THR A 8 3.62 -1.48 14.96
CA THR A 8 3.30 -2.26 16.17
C THR A 8 1.79 -2.29 16.40
N GLU A 9 1.33 -3.14 17.32
CA GLU A 9 -0.10 -3.23 17.64
C GLU A 9 -0.68 -1.89 18.13
N GLN A 10 0.12 -1.06 18.77
CA GLN A 10 -0.31 0.26 19.22
C GLN A 10 -0.68 1.20 18.07
N ASP A 11 -0.15 0.94 16.87
CA ASP A 11 -0.42 1.76 15.69
C ASP A 11 -1.73 1.37 14.99
N VAL A 12 -2.32 0.23 15.31
CA VAL A 12 -3.48 -0.33 14.60
C VAL A 12 -4.65 0.65 14.48
N PRO A 13 -5.11 1.31 15.56
CA PRO A 13 -6.22 2.25 15.41
C PRO A 13 -5.94 3.39 14.45
N ALA A 14 -4.74 3.98 14.53
CA ALA A 14 -4.35 5.09 13.66
C ALA A 14 -4.19 4.64 12.19
N VAL A 15 -3.64 3.45 11.97
CA VAL A 15 -3.50 2.88 10.63
C VAL A 15 -4.87 2.61 10.02
N SER A 16 -5.80 2.00 10.78
CA SER A 16 -7.16 1.75 10.31
C SER A 16 -7.85 3.05 9.87
N LEU A 17 -7.70 4.11 10.65
CA LEU A 17 -8.27 5.42 10.33
C LEU A 17 -7.62 6.02 9.08
N LEU A 18 -6.31 6.00 8.98
CA LEU A 18 -5.57 6.51 7.81
C LEU A 18 -5.99 5.79 6.53
N LEU A 19 -6.06 4.47 6.56
CA LEU A 19 -6.46 3.67 5.41
C LEU A 19 -7.89 3.96 4.97
N GLY A 20 -8.81 4.10 5.94
CA GLY A 20 -10.19 4.46 5.64
C GLY A 20 -10.31 5.82 4.95
N GLN A 21 -9.60 6.81 5.46
CA GLN A 21 -9.59 8.16 4.87
C GLN A 21 -8.95 8.17 3.48
N SER A 22 -7.80 7.51 3.33
CA SER A 22 -7.08 7.42 2.07
C SER A 22 -7.92 6.71 1.00
N TRP A 23 -8.57 5.62 1.36
CA TRP A 23 -9.44 4.87 0.45
C TRP A 23 -10.64 5.70 -0.01
N ARG A 24 -11.31 6.39 0.90
CA ARG A 24 -12.42 7.26 0.53
C ARG A 24 -11.99 8.35 -0.42
N TYR A 25 -10.87 8.98 -0.15
CA TYR A 25 -10.34 10.04 -1.01
C TYR A 25 -9.94 9.53 -2.38
N THR A 26 -9.25 8.39 -2.43
CA THR A 26 -8.68 7.84 -3.67
C THR A 26 -9.72 7.10 -4.52
N TYR A 27 -10.52 6.25 -3.89
CA TYR A 27 -11.34 5.28 -4.62
C TYR A 27 -12.82 5.64 -4.73
N SER A 28 -13.35 6.55 -3.92
CA SER A 28 -14.74 6.97 -4.06
C SER A 28 -15.04 7.52 -5.46
N PRO A 29 -14.15 8.33 -6.08
CA PRO A 29 -14.37 8.77 -7.46
C PRO A 29 -14.34 7.65 -8.50
N ILE A 30 -13.71 6.52 -8.19
CA ILE A 30 -13.55 5.39 -9.13
C ILE A 30 -14.62 4.32 -8.90
N LEU A 31 -14.85 3.94 -7.64
CA LEU A 31 -15.71 2.81 -7.26
C LEU A 31 -17.07 3.23 -6.72
N GLY A 32 -17.26 4.51 -6.42
CA GLY A 32 -18.42 5.01 -5.71
C GLY A 32 -18.24 4.97 -4.20
N ALA A 33 -18.88 5.89 -3.49
CA ALA A 33 -18.70 6.07 -2.05
C ALA A 33 -19.12 4.83 -1.24
N GLU A 34 -20.25 4.23 -1.59
CA GLU A 34 -20.80 3.07 -0.87
C GLU A 34 -19.90 1.83 -1.01
N THR A 35 -19.50 1.50 -2.23
CA THR A 35 -18.60 0.37 -2.50
C THR A 35 -17.25 0.57 -1.82
N THR A 36 -16.70 1.77 -1.92
CA THR A 36 -15.42 2.10 -1.29
C THR A 36 -15.47 1.95 0.22
N ALA A 37 -16.51 2.47 0.87
CA ALA A 37 -16.67 2.36 2.32
C ALA A 37 -16.80 0.89 2.76
N ARG A 38 -17.60 0.10 2.06
CA ARG A 38 -17.79 -1.33 2.37
C ARG A 38 -16.48 -2.10 2.26
N LEU A 39 -15.75 -1.92 1.17
CA LEU A 39 -14.49 -2.62 0.96
C LEU A 39 -13.43 -2.19 1.99
N SER A 40 -13.37 -0.89 2.29
CA SER A 40 -12.43 -0.38 3.27
C SER A 40 -12.73 -0.92 4.68
N ASP A 41 -14.00 -0.92 5.09
CA ASP A 41 -14.40 -1.43 6.40
C ASP A 41 -14.00 -2.89 6.59
N GLU A 42 -14.09 -3.71 5.53
CA GLU A 42 -13.67 -5.11 5.57
C GLU A 42 -12.15 -5.25 5.61
N LYS A 43 -11.44 -4.55 4.73
CA LYS A 43 -10.00 -4.70 4.52
C LYS A 43 -9.17 -4.08 5.63
N HIS A 44 -9.65 -3.04 6.25
CA HIS A 44 -8.89 -2.21 7.19
C HIS A 44 -9.44 -2.28 8.62
N ALA A 45 -10.28 -3.27 8.93
CA ALA A 45 -10.75 -3.51 10.28
C ALA A 45 -9.58 -3.69 11.25
N PRO A 46 -9.62 -3.10 12.45
CA PRO A 46 -8.52 -3.23 13.41
C PRO A 46 -8.10 -4.67 13.69
N GLU A 47 -9.07 -5.59 13.81
CA GLU A 47 -8.80 -7.01 14.06
C GLU A 47 -8.02 -7.64 12.93
N ARG A 48 -8.32 -7.25 11.68
CA ARG A 48 -7.61 -7.74 10.51
C ARG A 48 -6.19 -7.20 10.45
N LEU A 49 -6.00 -5.92 10.72
CA LEU A 49 -4.67 -5.31 10.77
C LEU A 49 -3.80 -5.93 11.86
N ALA A 50 -4.38 -6.19 13.03
CA ALA A 50 -3.67 -6.86 14.11
C ALA A 50 -3.26 -8.28 13.73
N ALA A 51 -4.14 -9.02 13.04
CA ALA A 51 -3.82 -10.37 12.55
C ALA A 51 -2.68 -10.34 11.51
N GLU A 52 -2.67 -9.34 10.64
CA GLU A 52 -1.62 -9.17 9.65
C GLU A 52 -0.25 -8.92 10.30
N LEU A 53 -0.21 -8.23 11.44
CA LEU A 53 1.04 -8.03 12.18
C LEU A 53 1.62 -9.32 12.75
N ARG A 54 0.78 -10.33 12.98
CA ARG A 54 1.22 -11.64 13.48
C ARG A 54 1.60 -12.60 12.37
N ASP A 55 1.38 -12.22 11.13
CA ASP A 55 1.69 -13.03 9.95
C ASP A 55 3.12 -12.74 9.52
N ASP A 56 4.00 -13.72 9.67
CA ASP A 56 5.43 -13.60 9.38
C ASP A 56 5.72 -13.36 7.89
N SER A 57 4.76 -13.65 7.00
CA SER A 57 4.90 -13.38 5.57
C SER A 57 4.67 -11.91 5.21
N LYS A 58 4.25 -11.09 6.17
CA LYS A 58 3.88 -9.67 5.95
C LYS A 58 4.79 -8.75 6.75
N MET A 59 5.15 -7.62 6.14
CA MET A 59 5.91 -6.56 6.79
C MET A 59 5.18 -5.24 6.62
N SER A 60 4.96 -4.56 7.73
CA SER A 60 4.24 -3.28 7.76
C SER A 60 5.13 -2.18 8.34
N PHE A 61 5.07 -1.02 7.71
CA PHE A 61 5.82 0.17 8.11
C PHE A 61 4.87 1.34 8.33
N VAL A 62 5.17 2.16 9.30
CA VAL A 62 4.46 3.42 9.55
C VAL A 62 5.43 4.59 9.48
N ALA A 63 4.92 5.73 9.01
CA ALA A 63 5.63 7.00 9.05
C ALA A 63 4.93 7.88 10.09
N LYS A 64 5.64 8.24 11.15
CA LYS A 64 5.10 9.05 12.24
C LYS A 64 5.72 10.45 12.24
N ARG A 65 4.89 11.44 12.45
CA ARG A 65 5.34 12.82 12.64
C ARG A 65 5.89 13.02 14.05
N ALA A 66 6.58 14.12 14.26
CA ALA A 66 7.14 14.48 15.57
C ALA A 66 6.08 14.56 16.68
N ASP A 67 4.85 14.95 16.33
CA ASP A 67 3.72 15.01 17.27
C ASP A 67 3.07 13.66 17.57
N GLY A 68 3.58 12.57 16.96
CA GLY A 68 3.04 11.22 17.12
C GLY A 68 1.91 10.85 16.18
N SER A 69 1.40 11.80 15.37
CA SER A 69 0.37 11.49 14.38
C SER A 69 0.95 10.70 13.21
N LEU A 70 0.08 9.96 12.51
CA LEU A 70 0.47 9.11 11.41
C LEU A 70 0.47 9.89 10.10
N ALA A 71 1.60 9.83 9.38
CA ALA A 71 1.75 10.47 8.07
C ALA A 71 1.58 9.48 6.93
N GLY A 72 1.88 8.19 7.16
CA GLY A 72 1.81 7.18 6.11
C GLY A 72 1.96 5.76 6.62
N TYR A 73 1.72 4.81 5.71
CA TYR A 73 1.75 3.38 6.01
C TYR A 73 2.02 2.59 4.73
N ALA A 74 2.78 1.52 4.85
CA ALA A 74 3.03 0.58 3.76
C ALA A 74 3.05 -0.86 4.29
N MET A 75 2.60 -1.80 3.47
CA MET A 75 2.67 -3.22 3.80
C MET A 75 2.98 -4.03 2.55
N ALA A 76 3.91 -4.96 2.70
CA ALA A 76 4.24 -5.93 1.67
C ALA A 76 4.07 -7.34 2.22
N ALA A 77 3.73 -8.29 1.34
CA ALA A 77 3.57 -9.69 1.69
C ALA A 77 4.38 -10.57 0.74
N MET A 78 4.95 -11.63 1.29
CA MET A 78 5.69 -12.63 0.52
C MET A 78 4.84 -13.91 0.43
N ASP A 79 4.68 -14.44 -0.77
CA ASP A 79 3.94 -15.68 -0.98
C ASP A 79 4.83 -16.93 -0.76
N ASP A 80 4.23 -18.11 -0.92
CA ASP A 80 4.93 -19.38 -0.73
C ASP A 80 6.07 -19.61 -1.73
N LYS A 81 6.05 -18.90 -2.84
CA LYS A 81 7.08 -19.00 -3.89
C LYS A 81 8.21 -17.98 -3.71
N GLY A 82 8.11 -17.14 -2.66
CA GLY A 82 9.08 -16.09 -2.40
C GLY A 82 8.86 -14.83 -3.24
N GLU A 83 7.70 -14.70 -3.89
CA GLU A 83 7.33 -13.47 -4.58
C GLU A 83 6.77 -12.45 -3.61
N VAL A 84 7.18 -11.20 -3.76
CA VAL A 84 6.76 -10.10 -2.88
C VAL A 84 5.79 -9.19 -3.61
N MET A 85 4.66 -8.91 -2.94
CA MET A 85 3.66 -7.95 -3.39
C MET A 85 3.64 -6.77 -2.44
N LEU A 86 3.76 -5.56 -2.97
CA LEU A 86 3.42 -4.34 -2.24
C LEU A 86 1.90 -4.25 -2.21
N GLU A 87 1.31 -4.56 -1.08
CA GLU A 87 -0.15 -4.63 -0.97
C GLU A 87 -0.79 -3.29 -0.63
N ARG A 88 -0.08 -2.45 0.13
CA ARG A 88 -0.58 -1.14 0.55
C ARG A 88 0.54 -0.13 0.60
N LEU A 89 0.28 1.06 0.09
CA LEU A 89 1.13 2.23 0.23
C LEU A 89 0.22 3.45 0.24
N HIS A 90 0.02 4.02 1.42
CA HIS A 90 -0.89 5.14 1.62
C HIS A 90 -0.23 6.21 2.47
N ILE A 91 -0.41 7.46 2.07
CA ILE A 91 0.04 8.60 2.86
C ILE A 91 -1.14 9.53 3.11
N ASP A 92 -1.06 10.26 4.20
CA ASP A 92 -2.00 11.31 4.50
C ASP A 92 -1.98 12.36 3.37
N LYS A 93 -3.15 12.84 2.99
CA LYS A 93 -3.32 13.81 1.92
C LYS A 93 -2.40 15.02 2.09
N GLY A 94 -2.18 15.48 3.32
CA GLY A 94 -1.29 16.60 3.62
C GLY A 94 0.18 16.34 3.29
N GLU A 95 0.56 15.09 3.07
CA GLU A 95 1.92 14.70 2.73
C GLU A 95 2.16 14.54 1.22
N TYR A 96 1.15 14.80 0.40
CA TYR A 96 1.30 14.71 -1.05
C TYR A 96 2.36 15.70 -1.54
N GLY A 97 3.30 15.20 -2.35
CA GLY A 97 4.38 16.00 -2.90
C GLY A 97 5.60 16.17 -1.99
N THR A 98 5.60 15.56 -0.79
CA THR A 98 6.73 15.68 0.17
C THR A 98 7.83 14.65 -0.05
N GLY A 99 7.59 13.62 -0.88
CA GLY A 99 8.52 12.49 -1.05
C GLY A 99 8.30 11.35 -0.05
N LEU A 100 7.32 11.46 0.84
CA LEU A 100 7.09 10.43 1.86
C LEU A 100 6.72 9.07 1.26
N ALA A 101 5.90 9.03 0.21
CA ALA A 101 5.55 7.77 -0.44
C ALA A 101 6.80 7.06 -0.99
N ALA A 102 7.73 7.82 -1.58
CA ALA A 102 9.00 7.27 -2.05
C ALA A 102 9.84 6.72 -0.90
N ASP A 103 9.88 7.42 0.23
CA ASP A 103 10.62 6.98 1.41
C ASP A 103 10.05 5.68 1.99
N LEU A 104 8.73 5.56 2.04
CA LEU A 104 8.07 4.32 2.47
C LEU A 104 8.36 3.16 1.51
N LEU A 105 8.30 3.42 0.21
CA LEU A 105 8.65 2.41 -0.80
C LEU A 105 10.09 1.95 -0.62
N LEU A 106 11.03 2.85 -0.40
CA LEU A 106 12.43 2.51 -0.15
C LEU A 106 12.60 1.66 1.12
N ALA A 107 11.84 1.92 2.17
CA ALA A 107 11.87 1.11 3.39
C ALA A 107 11.41 -0.33 3.10
N VAL A 108 10.35 -0.50 2.30
CA VAL A 108 9.88 -1.81 1.88
C VAL A 108 10.94 -2.54 1.06
N LEU A 109 11.55 -1.86 0.10
CA LEU A 109 12.59 -2.46 -0.76
C LEU A 109 13.82 -2.86 0.05
N ALA A 110 14.24 -2.03 1.01
CA ALA A 110 15.39 -2.33 1.87
C ALA A 110 15.13 -3.56 2.75
N ALA A 111 13.91 -3.73 3.23
CA ALA A 111 13.51 -4.88 4.04
C ALA A 111 13.45 -6.20 3.25
N HIS A 112 13.38 -6.11 1.92
CA HIS A 112 13.31 -7.25 1.01
C HIS A 112 14.53 -7.33 0.10
N ALA A 113 15.70 -6.91 0.59
CA ALA A 113 16.94 -6.99 -0.17
C ALA A 113 17.23 -8.45 -0.58
N GLY A 114 17.70 -8.63 -1.82
CA GLY A 114 18.03 -9.96 -2.36
C GLY A 114 16.92 -10.66 -3.12
N ILE A 115 15.70 -10.12 -3.13
CA ILE A 115 14.63 -10.68 -3.98
C ILE A 115 14.78 -10.16 -5.42
N PRO A 116 14.36 -10.95 -6.44
CA PRO A 116 14.56 -10.53 -7.84
C PRO A 116 13.61 -9.44 -8.31
N SER A 117 12.41 -9.35 -7.73
CA SER A 117 11.42 -8.36 -8.14
C SER A 117 10.36 -8.14 -7.08
N ILE A 118 9.66 -7.02 -7.20
CA ILE A 118 8.47 -6.72 -6.39
C ILE A 118 7.33 -6.32 -7.34
N ALA A 119 6.12 -6.76 -7.03
CA ALA A 119 4.94 -6.45 -7.83
C ALA A 119 3.87 -5.78 -6.97
N LEU A 120 2.90 -5.19 -7.64
CA LEU A 120 1.72 -4.60 -7.01
C LEU A 120 0.52 -4.67 -7.94
N GLU A 121 -0.65 -4.48 -7.37
CA GLU A 121 -1.89 -4.33 -8.12
C GLU A 121 -2.46 -2.95 -7.89
N VAL A 122 -2.83 -2.24 -8.96
CA VAL A 122 -3.41 -0.91 -8.89
C VAL A 122 -4.67 -0.86 -9.74
N ILE A 123 -5.72 -0.22 -9.24
CA ILE A 123 -6.98 -0.08 -9.97
C ILE A 123 -6.76 0.85 -11.16
N GLU A 124 -7.21 0.41 -12.34
CA GLU A 124 -7.22 1.24 -13.54
C GLU A 124 -8.09 2.46 -13.30
N GLY A 125 -7.56 3.64 -13.58
CA GLY A 125 -8.18 4.92 -13.25
C GLY A 125 -7.50 5.65 -12.09
N ASN A 126 -6.70 4.95 -11.29
CA ASN A 126 -5.86 5.58 -10.28
C ASN A 126 -4.57 6.09 -10.93
N ASP A 127 -4.71 7.10 -11.79
CA ASP A 127 -3.62 7.59 -12.65
C ASP A 127 -2.45 8.15 -11.85
N ARG A 128 -2.73 8.72 -10.70
CA ARG A 128 -1.71 9.26 -9.82
C ARG A 128 -0.79 8.17 -9.27
N ALA A 129 -1.36 7.07 -8.79
CA ALA A 129 -0.58 5.94 -8.31
C ALA A 129 0.20 5.29 -9.44
N ILE A 130 -0.43 5.10 -10.60
CA ILE A 130 0.23 4.51 -11.77
C ILE A 130 1.45 5.35 -12.18
N ALA A 131 1.30 6.68 -12.25
CA ALA A 131 2.40 7.58 -12.58
C ALA A 131 3.51 7.51 -11.53
N PHE A 132 3.16 7.48 -10.24
CA PHE A 132 4.12 7.32 -9.15
C PHE A 132 4.94 6.03 -9.30
N TYR A 133 4.27 4.91 -9.52
CA TYR A 133 4.95 3.63 -9.64
C TYR A 133 5.83 3.56 -10.89
N ARG A 134 5.37 4.09 -12.02
CA ARG A 134 6.21 4.19 -13.22
C ARG A 134 7.47 5.00 -12.97
N LYS A 135 7.35 6.12 -12.29
CA LYS A 135 8.49 6.96 -11.92
C LYS A 135 9.52 6.18 -11.08
N HIS A 136 9.05 5.22 -10.28
CA HIS A 136 9.89 4.41 -9.41
C HIS A 136 10.25 3.04 -10.00
N GLY A 137 10.18 2.89 -11.31
CA GLY A 137 10.70 1.73 -12.01
C GLY A 137 9.75 0.56 -12.19
N PHE A 138 8.48 0.73 -11.84
CA PHE A 138 7.46 -0.29 -12.08
C PHE A 138 6.89 -0.18 -13.48
N GLU A 139 6.65 -1.32 -14.12
CA GLU A 139 6.04 -1.40 -15.45
C GLU A 139 4.81 -2.30 -15.39
N VAL A 140 3.80 -1.99 -16.21
CA VAL A 140 2.60 -2.81 -16.33
C VAL A 140 2.97 -4.13 -17.02
N VAL A 141 2.66 -5.25 -16.36
CA VAL A 141 2.93 -6.59 -16.90
C VAL A 141 1.67 -7.38 -17.16
N GLU A 142 0.53 -7.00 -16.59
CA GLU A 142 -0.75 -7.70 -16.76
C GLU A 142 -1.90 -6.74 -16.47
N ARG A 143 -3.03 -6.96 -17.14
CA ARG A 143 -4.30 -6.30 -16.84
C ARG A 143 -5.30 -7.37 -16.41
N ARG A 144 -5.94 -7.15 -15.25
CA ARG A 144 -6.96 -8.06 -14.73
C ARG A 144 -8.32 -7.40 -14.71
N GLU A 145 -9.35 -8.16 -15.05
CA GLU A 145 -10.73 -7.72 -14.86
C GLU A 145 -11.14 -7.87 -13.38
N ALA A 146 -12.18 -7.17 -12.98
CA ALA A 146 -12.75 -7.25 -11.64
C ALA A 146 -11.76 -6.90 -10.51
N ALA A 147 -11.17 -5.69 -10.56
CA ALA A 147 -10.29 -5.16 -9.51
C ALA A 147 -10.96 -5.29 -8.12
N HIS A 148 -10.24 -5.88 -7.17
CA HIS A 148 -10.73 -6.13 -5.80
C HIS A 148 -12.10 -6.84 -5.77
N GLY A 149 -12.42 -7.65 -6.78
CA GLY A 149 -13.70 -8.32 -6.88
C GLY A 149 -14.85 -7.43 -7.33
N VAL A 150 -14.57 -6.22 -7.79
CA VAL A 150 -15.59 -5.29 -8.31
C VAL A 150 -15.75 -5.51 -9.81
N GLU A 151 -16.92 -5.99 -10.21
CA GLU A 151 -17.24 -6.23 -11.61
C GLU A 151 -17.23 -4.91 -12.38
N GLY A 152 -16.70 -4.93 -13.60
CA GLY A 152 -16.61 -3.76 -14.47
C GLY A 152 -15.45 -2.82 -14.16
N ARG A 153 -14.60 -3.17 -13.20
CA ARG A 153 -13.39 -2.40 -12.88
C ARG A 153 -12.17 -3.29 -13.05
N ALA A 154 -11.23 -2.84 -13.88
CA ALA A 154 -9.99 -3.54 -14.12
C ALA A 154 -8.90 -3.06 -13.16
N SER A 155 -7.90 -3.92 -12.96
CA SER A 155 -6.66 -3.54 -12.29
C SER A 155 -5.47 -3.86 -13.17
N LEU A 156 -4.35 -3.20 -12.86
CA LEU A 156 -3.07 -3.43 -13.52
C LEU A 156 -2.12 -4.07 -12.53
N ILE A 157 -1.42 -5.12 -12.96
CA ILE A 157 -0.28 -5.64 -12.20
C ILE A 157 0.95 -4.94 -12.72
N MET A 158 1.69 -4.32 -11.81
CA MET A 158 2.94 -3.65 -12.12
C MET A 158 4.09 -4.36 -11.42
N ARG A 159 5.25 -4.37 -12.04
CA ARG A 159 6.42 -5.08 -11.52
C ARG A 159 7.67 -4.23 -11.70
N ARG A 160 8.51 -4.25 -10.68
CA ARG A 160 9.84 -3.66 -10.73
C ARG A 160 10.88 -4.76 -10.51
N LEU A 161 11.84 -4.87 -11.42
CA LEU A 161 13.01 -5.73 -11.23
C LEU A 161 13.96 -5.05 -10.24
N LEU A 162 14.51 -5.83 -9.32
CA LEU A 162 15.43 -5.33 -8.32
C LEU A 162 16.85 -5.74 -8.67
N PRO A 163 17.85 -4.88 -8.37
CA PRO A 163 19.23 -5.23 -8.65
C PRO A 163 19.63 -6.43 -7.81
N MET A 164 20.37 -7.35 -8.42
CA MET A 164 20.97 -8.46 -7.71
C MET A 164 22.08 -7.93 -6.81
N ALA A 165 22.03 -8.32 -5.54
CA ALA A 165 23.05 -7.93 -4.58
C ALA A 165 24.37 -8.67 -4.85
#